data_f8a85151d94f54a3b8143207d7485f87
#
_entry.id   f8a85151d94f54a3b8143207d7485f87
#
_cell.length_a   1.000
_cell.length_b   1.000
_cell.length_c   1.000
_cell.angle_alpha   90.00
_cell.angle_beta   90.00
_cell.angle_gamma   90.00
#
_symmetry.space_group_name_H-M   'P 1'
#
loop_
_entity.id
_entity.type
_entity.pdbx_description
1 polymer ?
#
loop_
_entity_poly.entity_id
_entity_poly.type
_entity_poly.pdbx_seq_one_letter_code
_entity_poly.pdbx_strand_id
1 'polypeptide(L)'
;TAGFLFFETQKGFNFKSIDNMIDQEPYEKNFVSNPGVVNSDDPNKDFKILKHTIDRNQDLLGKLQRGAYSSERYYINPVSFAPDIRHFKSSDYMGQVSNLGDEKISLPIIDDTTTLGDLPTRIFVSMLDVGTIEKTTTDKGWNDPVERNADPAKTQAQSMMRYNQLMSHVADITIPLNTNLTAGSVIRCIFPSIDAQDKKSVDSQSSGLYMISELAHYFDGTGSYTKLKIVRDSSGRK
;
A
#
# COMPACT_ATOMS: atom_id res chain seq x y z
N THR A 1 7.25 0.63 9.93
CA THR A 1 6.14 -0.34 9.85
C THR A 1 6.55 -1.67 9.25
N ALA A 2 5.79 -2.71 9.55
CA ALA A 2 6.12 -4.09 9.26
C ALA A 2 5.64 -4.56 7.88
N GLY A 3 6.00 -3.90 6.82
CA GLY A 3 5.71 -4.34 5.45
C GLY A 3 6.94 -4.16 4.58
N PHE A 4 7.47 -5.23 4.01
CA PHE A 4 8.66 -5.20 3.16
C PHE A 4 8.37 -5.83 1.81
N LEU A 5 8.94 -5.29 0.76
CA LEU A 5 8.89 -5.84 -0.58
C LEU A 5 10.30 -6.22 -1.04
N PHE A 6 10.40 -7.40 -1.63
CA PHE A 6 11.60 -7.85 -2.33
C PHE A 6 11.32 -7.84 -3.83
N PHE A 7 12.14 -7.14 -4.59
CA PHE A 7 11.95 -7.02 -6.04
C PHE A 7 13.29 -6.75 -6.73
N GLU A 8 13.35 -7.10 -7.99
CA GLU A 8 14.49 -6.86 -8.86
C GLU A 8 14.25 -5.66 -9.77
N THR A 9 15.28 -4.88 -9.97
CA THR A 9 15.33 -3.79 -10.94
C THR A 9 16.59 -3.91 -11.79
N GLN A 10 16.69 -3.11 -12.83
CA GLN A 10 17.91 -3.03 -13.65
C GLN A 10 19.17 -2.73 -12.82
N LYS A 11 19.03 -2.12 -11.64
CA LYS A 11 20.13 -1.79 -10.72
C LYS A 11 20.46 -2.91 -9.74
N GLY A 12 19.70 -4.03 -9.76
CA GLY A 12 19.88 -5.19 -8.90
C GLY A 12 18.68 -5.42 -7.96
N PHE A 13 18.92 -6.26 -6.96
CA PHE A 13 17.89 -6.66 -5.98
C PHE A 13 17.65 -5.57 -4.93
N ASN A 14 16.40 -5.39 -4.57
CA ASN A 14 15.96 -4.43 -3.57
C ASN A 14 15.14 -5.15 -2.49
N PHE A 15 15.39 -4.80 -1.23
CA PHE A 15 14.58 -5.19 -0.09
C PHE A 15 14.29 -3.93 0.71
N LYS A 16 13.08 -3.42 0.61
CA LYS A 16 12.69 -2.13 1.18
C LYS A 16 11.35 -2.21 1.90
N SER A 17 11.19 -1.42 2.97
CA SER A 17 9.87 -1.26 3.60
C SER A 17 8.94 -0.47 2.68
N ILE A 18 7.65 -0.78 2.77
CA ILE A 18 6.60 -0.09 2.01
C ILE A 18 6.60 1.40 2.37
N ASP A 19 6.76 1.75 3.64
CA ASP A 19 6.78 3.15 4.07
C ASP A 19 7.95 3.92 3.43
N ASN A 20 9.17 3.36 3.45
CA ASN A 20 10.30 4.01 2.77
C ASN A 20 10.11 4.15 1.26
N MET A 21 9.35 3.24 0.65
CA MET A 21 9.05 3.33 -0.77
C MET A 21 7.99 4.39 -1.06
N ILE A 22 7.06 4.61 -0.16
CA ILE A 22 6.03 5.64 -0.27
C ILE A 22 6.59 7.04 0.02
N ASP A 23 7.49 7.15 0.99
CA ASP A 23 8.08 8.42 1.44
C ASP A 23 9.19 8.94 0.52
N GLN A 24 9.58 8.18 -0.50
CA GLN A 24 10.56 8.65 -1.47
C GLN A 24 10.02 9.83 -2.29
N GLU A 25 10.91 10.69 -2.76
CA GLU A 25 10.54 11.77 -3.67
C GLU A 25 9.93 11.23 -4.97
N PRO A 26 8.79 11.74 -5.39
CA PRO A 26 8.20 11.37 -6.67
C PRO A 26 9.12 11.71 -7.85
N TYR A 27 9.00 10.95 -8.92
CA TYR A 27 9.68 11.29 -10.17
C TYR A 27 9.36 12.75 -10.56
N GLU A 28 10.36 13.48 -11.01
CA GLU A 28 10.33 14.94 -11.22
C GLU A 28 9.24 15.44 -12.18
N LYS A 29 8.74 14.55 -13.06
CA LYS A 29 7.74 14.89 -14.07
C LYS A 29 6.40 14.26 -13.75
N ASN A 30 5.34 15.01 -14.06
CA ASN A 30 3.97 14.51 -13.92
C ASN A 30 3.56 13.71 -15.17
N PHE A 31 2.70 12.70 -14.95
CA PHE A 31 2.11 11.92 -16.03
C PHE A 31 0.66 12.34 -16.24
N VAL A 32 0.33 12.90 -17.39
CA VAL A 32 -0.96 13.54 -17.66
C VAL A 32 -1.71 12.81 -18.75
N SER A 33 -2.95 12.40 -18.49
CA SER A 33 -3.77 11.64 -19.43
C SER A 33 -4.44 12.50 -20.50
N ASN A 34 -4.75 13.77 -20.21
CA ASN A 34 -5.41 14.63 -21.19
C ASN A 34 -4.49 15.76 -21.67
N PRO A 35 -4.16 15.83 -22.96
CA PRO A 35 -3.34 16.90 -23.49
C PRO A 35 -4.02 18.29 -23.43
N GLY A 36 -5.35 18.37 -23.26
CA GLY A 36 -6.07 19.64 -23.04
C GLY A 36 -5.96 20.20 -21.63
N VAL A 37 -5.50 19.37 -20.67
CA VAL A 37 -5.25 19.75 -19.27
C VAL A 37 -3.77 20.05 -19.04
N VAL A 38 -2.92 19.74 -20.01
CA VAL A 38 -1.51 20.13 -19.98
C VAL A 38 -1.48 21.66 -20.02
N ASN A 39 -1.37 22.25 -18.83
CA ASN A 39 -0.99 23.65 -18.72
C ASN A 39 0.42 23.76 -19.26
N SER A 40 0.50 24.27 -20.45
CA SER A 40 1.70 24.36 -21.27
C SER A 40 2.71 25.41 -20.79
N ASP A 41 2.72 25.75 -19.51
CA ASP A 41 3.74 26.66 -18.99
C ASP A 41 5.14 26.03 -19.03
N ASP A 42 5.21 24.70 -19.10
CA ASP A 42 6.45 23.99 -19.37
C ASP A 42 6.18 22.59 -19.96
N PRO A 43 6.09 22.47 -21.29
CA PRO A 43 5.84 21.21 -21.97
C PRO A 43 6.92 20.14 -21.71
N ASN A 44 8.06 20.51 -21.15
CA ASN A 44 9.12 19.56 -20.78
C ASN A 44 8.93 18.92 -19.41
N LYS A 45 8.00 19.41 -18.60
CA LYS A 45 7.74 18.86 -17.25
C LYS A 45 6.72 17.75 -17.21
N ASP A 46 5.87 17.65 -18.22
CA ASP A 46 4.77 16.68 -18.22
C ASP A 46 4.98 15.60 -19.27
N PHE A 47 4.78 14.34 -18.86
CA PHE A 47 4.71 13.20 -19.76
C PHE A 47 3.27 12.87 -20.09
N LYS A 48 3.00 12.64 -21.38
CA LYS A 48 1.67 12.24 -21.83
C LYS A 48 1.40 10.77 -21.52
N ILE A 49 0.27 10.49 -20.90
CA ILE A 49 -0.29 9.14 -20.85
C ILE A 49 -1.05 8.89 -22.16
N LEU A 50 -0.63 7.87 -22.92
CA LEU A 50 -1.24 7.50 -24.21
C LEU A 50 -2.54 6.72 -24.01
N LYS A 51 -2.56 5.82 -23.02
CA LYS A 51 -3.71 5.00 -22.66
C LYS A 51 -3.67 4.74 -21.17
N HIS A 52 -4.85 4.71 -20.53
CA HIS A 52 -4.97 4.30 -19.14
C HIS A 52 -6.21 3.44 -18.93
N THR A 53 -6.14 2.57 -17.94
CA THR A 53 -7.27 1.80 -17.42
C THR A 53 -7.14 1.81 -15.90
N ILE A 54 -8.17 2.25 -15.19
CA ILE A 54 -8.16 2.34 -13.73
C ILE A 54 -9.10 1.28 -13.20
N ASP A 55 -8.58 0.40 -12.37
CA ASP A 55 -9.36 -0.59 -11.63
C ASP A 55 -9.53 -0.10 -10.18
N ARG A 56 -10.78 0.22 -9.83
CA ARG A 56 -11.18 0.66 -8.49
C ARG A 56 -11.78 -0.48 -7.66
N ASN A 57 -11.63 -1.73 -8.10
CA ASN A 57 -12.14 -2.88 -7.38
C ASN A 57 -11.33 -3.10 -6.11
N GLN A 58 -11.88 -2.63 -5.00
CA GLN A 58 -11.20 -2.71 -3.70
C GLN A 58 -11.26 -4.10 -3.06
N ASP A 59 -12.01 -5.05 -3.62
CA ASP A 59 -12.19 -6.39 -3.05
C ASP A 59 -12.44 -6.36 -1.53
N LEU A 60 -13.39 -5.53 -1.11
CA LEU A 60 -13.68 -5.32 0.31
C LEU A 60 -13.98 -6.63 1.03
N LEU A 61 -14.79 -7.49 0.41
CA LEU A 61 -15.16 -8.78 0.99
C LEU A 61 -13.94 -9.70 1.17
N GLY A 62 -13.10 -9.81 0.17
CA GLY A 62 -11.86 -10.60 0.27
C GLY A 62 -10.90 -10.08 1.34
N LYS A 63 -10.77 -8.76 1.47
CA LYS A 63 -9.94 -8.14 2.51
C LYS A 63 -10.51 -8.37 3.91
N LEU A 64 -11.83 -8.30 4.08
CA LEU A 64 -12.49 -8.65 5.34
C LEU A 64 -12.27 -10.13 5.68
N GLN A 65 -12.47 -11.03 4.74
CA GLN A 65 -12.24 -12.46 4.93
C GLN A 65 -10.80 -12.81 5.31
N ARG A 66 -9.83 -12.02 4.83
CA ARG A 66 -8.41 -12.16 5.20
C ARG A 66 -8.08 -11.51 6.55
N GLY A 67 -9.01 -10.79 7.17
CA GLY A 67 -8.76 -10.07 8.42
C GLY A 67 -7.80 -8.88 8.27
N ALA A 68 -7.80 -8.23 7.10
CA ALA A 68 -6.90 -7.12 6.79
C ALA A 68 -7.21 -5.85 7.60
N TYR A 69 -8.46 -5.64 7.97
CA TYR A 69 -8.89 -4.46 8.72
C TYR A 69 -9.03 -4.70 10.21
N SER A 70 -9.55 -5.88 10.60
CA SER A 70 -9.65 -6.27 12.00
C SER A 70 -9.56 -7.79 12.12
N SER A 71 -8.82 -8.25 13.12
CA SER A 71 -8.65 -9.68 13.40
C SER A 71 -8.40 -9.93 14.87
N GLU A 72 -8.81 -11.10 15.31
CA GLU A 72 -8.49 -11.63 16.62
C GLU A 72 -7.43 -12.72 16.47
N ARG A 73 -6.39 -12.69 17.30
CA ARG A 73 -5.23 -13.56 17.18
C ARG A 73 -4.93 -14.25 18.49
N TYR A 74 -4.98 -15.56 18.44
CA TYR A 74 -4.65 -16.46 19.54
C TYR A 74 -3.25 -17.01 19.31
N TYR A 75 -2.33 -16.68 20.18
CA TYR A 75 -0.98 -17.22 20.18
C TYR A 75 -0.83 -18.19 21.35
N ILE A 76 -0.31 -19.36 21.09
CA ILE A 76 -0.08 -20.39 22.09
C ILE A 76 1.42 -20.64 22.17
N ASN A 77 1.98 -20.43 23.35
CA ASN A 77 3.37 -20.81 23.59
C ASN A 77 3.46 -22.34 23.66
N PRO A 78 4.26 -22.99 22.80
CA PRO A 78 4.32 -24.47 22.75
C PRO A 78 4.94 -25.11 23.99
N VAL A 79 5.64 -24.34 24.81
CA VAL A 79 6.32 -24.84 26.02
C VAL A 79 5.47 -24.66 27.28
N SER A 80 4.94 -23.46 27.48
CA SER A 80 4.12 -23.15 28.66
C SER A 80 2.63 -23.43 28.46
N PHE A 81 2.19 -23.62 27.20
CA PHE A 81 0.78 -23.71 26.78
C PHE A 81 -0.05 -22.47 27.16
N ALA A 82 0.59 -21.38 27.57
CA ALA A 82 -0.10 -20.16 27.91
C ALA A 82 -0.64 -19.49 26.63
N PRO A 83 -1.94 -19.10 26.62
CA PRO A 83 -2.52 -18.34 25.52
C PRO A 83 -2.21 -16.84 25.67
N ASP A 84 -1.92 -16.19 24.53
CA ASP A 84 -1.86 -14.75 24.41
C ASP A 84 -2.90 -14.33 23.36
N ILE A 85 -3.87 -13.50 23.74
CA ILE A 85 -4.96 -13.07 22.85
C ILE A 85 -4.74 -11.61 22.49
N ARG A 86 -4.67 -11.33 21.21
CA ARG A 86 -4.45 -9.98 20.68
C ARG A 86 -5.53 -9.60 19.68
N HIS A 87 -6.09 -8.41 19.87
CA HIS A 87 -7.02 -7.80 18.94
C HIS A 87 -6.27 -6.80 18.07
N PHE A 88 -6.43 -6.91 16.79
CA PHE A 88 -5.88 -5.99 15.80
C PHE A 88 -7.00 -5.20 15.14
N LYS A 89 -6.86 -3.88 15.12
CA LYS A 89 -7.72 -2.96 14.37
C LYS A 89 -6.85 -2.07 13.48
N SER A 90 -7.18 -1.98 12.20
CA SER A 90 -6.42 -1.13 11.27
C SER A 90 -6.51 0.35 11.62
N SER A 91 -7.63 0.79 12.19
CA SER A 91 -7.84 2.17 12.63
C SER A 91 -6.75 2.67 13.60
N ASP A 92 -6.23 1.79 14.46
CA ASP A 92 -5.21 2.13 15.46
C ASP A 92 -3.84 2.43 14.81
N TYR A 93 -3.61 1.90 13.62
CA TYR A 93 -2.32 1.98 12.91
C TYR A 93 -2.34 2.91 11.69
N MET A 94 -3.51 3.23 11.12
CA MET A 94 -3.62 4.04 9.91
C MET A 94 -3.04 5.45 10.06
N GLY A 95 -2.96 5.98 11.28
CA GLY A 95 -2.32 7.27 11.56
C GLY A 95 -0.79 7.23 11.63
N GLN A 96 -0.21 6.02 11.69
CA GLN A 96 1.23 5.81 11.89
C GLN A 96 1.95 5.35 10.62
N VAL A 97 1.21 5.11 9.54
CA VAL A 97 1.75 4.60 8.28
C VAL A 97 1.74 5.68 7.21
N SER A 98 2.74 5.64 6.35
CA SER A 98 2.80 6.53 5.18
C SER A 98 1.82 6.07 4.10
N ASN A 99 1.11 7.02 3.49
CA ASN A 99 0.13 6.77 2.45
C ASN A 99 0.43 7.61 1.20
N LEU A 100 0.07 7.08 0.02
CA LEU A 100 0.23 7.74 -1.27
C LEU A 100 -0.85 8.81 -1.53
N GLY A 101 -2.03 8.67 -0.93
CA GLY A 101 -3.13 9.64 -1.02
C GLY A 101 -3.40 10.35 0.31
N ASP A 102 -4.21 11.40 0.26
CA ASP A 102 -4.60 12.18 1.44
C ASP A 102 -5.80 11.57 2.17
N GLU A 103 -6.66 10.87 1.43
CA GLU A 103 -7.87 10.27 1.99
C GLU A 103 -7.58 8.87 2.51
N LYS A 104 -7.83 8.65 3.78
CA LYS A 104 -7.77 7.32 4.40
C LYS A 104 -8.92 6.46 3.90
N ILE A 105 -8.72 5.15 3.87
CA ILE A 105 -9.78 4.20 3.57
C ILE A 105 -10.85 4.31 4.65
N SER A 106 -12.05 4.73 4.23
CA SER A 106 -13.24 4.77 5.09
C SER A 106 -14.01 3.46 4.91
N LEU A 107 -14.22 2.74 6.00
CA LEU A 107 -15.04 1.53 6.00
C LEU A 107 -16.50 1.87 6.36
N PRO A 108 -17.47 1.07 5.88
CA PRO A 108 -18.87 1.31 6.18
C PRO A 108 -19.13 1.39 7.68
N ILE A 109 -19.95 2.36 8.08
CA ILE A 109 -20.39 2.56 9.45
C ILE A 109 -21.55 1.59 9.71
N ILE A 110 -21.47 0.87 10.83
CA ILE A 110 -22.49 -0.10 11.26
C ILE A 110 -23.46 0.58 12.23
N ASP A 111 -22.89 1.34 13.16
CA ASP A 111 -23.63 2.15 14.13
C ASP A 111 -22.87 3.47 14.40
N ASP A 112 -23.43 4.34 15.28
CA ASP A 112 -22.89 5.69 15.53
C ASP A 112 -21.39 5.74 15.90
N THR A 113 -20.82 4.63 16.35
CA THR A 113 -19.43 4.56 16.86
C THR A 113 -18.58 3.47 16.24
N THR A 114 -19.21 2.49 15.56
CA THR A 114 -18.56 1.26 15.11
C THR A 114 -18.54 1.20 13.58
N THR A 115 -17.36 1.02 13.03
CA THR A 115 -17.19 0.74 11.61
C THR A 115 -17.00 -0.77 11.38
N LEU A 116 -17.17 -1.21 10.14
CA LEU A 116 -16.91 -2.60 9.75
C LEU A 116 -15.45 -3.03 10.05
N GLY A 117 -14.52 -2.08 10.13
CA GLY A 117 -13.12 -2.30 10.49
C GLY A 117 -12.87 -2.52 11.98
N ASP A 118 -13.85 -2.24 12.83
CA ASP A 118 -13.71 -2.42 14.30
C ASP A 118 -14.08 -3.82 14.77
N LEU A 119 -14.84 -4.55 13.98
CA LEU A 119 -15.27 -5.91 14.30
C LEU A 119 -14.26 -6.93 13.76
N PRO A 120 -13.77 -7.86 14.57
CA PRO A 120 -12.86 -8.90 14.10
C PRO A 120 -13.58 -9.79 13.08
N THR A 121 -13.10 -9.76 11.84
CA THR A 121 -13.68 -10.54 10.73
C THR A 121 -12.98 -11.87 10.54
N ARG A 122 -11.83 -12.06 11.19
CA ARG A 122 -11.03 -13.29 11.10
C ARG A 122 -10.39 -13.62 12.44
N ILE A 123 -10.39 -14.89 12.78
CA ILE A 123 -9.66 -15.45 13.93
C ILE A 123 -8.44 -16.21 13.37
N PHE A 124 -7.27 -15.90 13.91
CA PHE A 124 -6.03 -16.62 13.63
C PHE A 124 -5.56 -17.34 14.89
N VAL A 125 -5.14 -18.58 14.74
CA VAL A 125 -4.52 -19.35 15.81
C VAL A 125 -3.13 -19.75 15.35
N SER A 126 -2.11 -19.44 16.15
CA SER A 126 -0.72 -19.71 15.81
C SER A 126 0.06 -20.12 17.04
N MET A 127 1.04 -20.99 16.86
CA MET A 127 2.06 -21.23 17.88
C MET A 127 3.12 -20.13 17.75
N LEU A 128 3.48 -19.53 18.88
CA LEU A 128 4.48 -18.50 18.94
C LEU A 128 5.50 -18.81 20.03
N ASP A 129 6.71 -19.13 19.61
CA ASP A 129 7.84 -19.28 20.51
C ASP A 129 8.48 -17.89 20.73
N VAL A 130 8.15 -17.27 21.85
CA VAL A 130 8.73 -15.99 22.28
C VAL A 130 9.97 -16.15 23.16
N GLY A 131 10.52 -17.36 23.25
CA GLY A 131 11.63 -17.70 24.13
C GLY A 131 11.17 -18.64 25.24
N THR A 132 11.91 -19.71 25.38
CA THR A 132 11.49 -20.92 26.09
C THR A 132 11.82 -20.94 27.56
N ILE A 133 12.62 -20.03 28.07
CA ILE A 133 13.05 -20.06 29.46
C ILE A 133 12.44 -18.89 30.22
N GLU A 134 11.37 -19.18 30.89
CA GLU A 134 10.77 -18.30 31.88
C GLU A 134 11.73 -18.08 33.02
N LYS A 135 12.24 -16.88 33.20
CA LYS A 135 12.89 -16.51 34.45
C LYS A 135 11.83 -16.17 35.49
N THR A 136 11.53 -17.12 36.31
CA THR A 136 10.42 -17.14 37.27
C THR A 136 10.53 -16.12 38.39
N THR A 137 11.46 -15.20 38.47
CA THR A 137 11.70 -14.46 39.70
C THR A 137 11.70 -12.94 39.63
N THR A 138 11.61 -12.33 38.47
CA THR A 138 11.40 -10.87 38.40
C THR A 138 10.75 -10.48 37.09
N ASP A 139 9.83 -9.53 37.15
CA ASP A 139 9.14 -8.94 35.98
C ASP A 139 10.07 -8.44 34.85
N LYS A 140 11.34 -8.18 35.16
CA LYS A 140 12.35 -7.79 34.20
C LYS A 140 12.88 -8.94 33.34
N GLY A 141 12.81 -10.19 33.84
CA GLY A 141 13.31 -11.36 33.12
C GLY A 141 12.43 -11.86 31.98
N TRP A 142 11.16 -11.50 31.97
CA TRP A 142 10.22 -11.88 30.93
C TRP A 142 10.29 -10.97 29.69
N ASN A 143 10.48 -9.68 29.89
CA ASN A 143 10.56 -8.70 28.79
C ASN A 143 11.87 -8.79 27.97
N ASP A 144 12.96 -9.17 28.60
CA ASP A 144 14.25 -9.30 27.93
C ASP A 144 14.29 -10.29 26.75
N PRO A 145 13.74 -11.51 26.83
CA PRO A 145 13.67 -12.43 25.69
C PRO A 145 12.70 -11.94 24.60
N VAL A 146 11.58 -11.32 24.98
CA VAL A 146 10.59 -10.76 24.05
C VAL A 146 11.16 -9.56 23.30
N GLU A 147 11.95 -8.72 23.94
CA GLU A 147 12.61 -7.59 23.31
C GLU A 147 13.75 -8.00 22.38
N ARG A 148 14.46 -9.09 22.69
CA ARG A 148 15.56 -9.62 21.86
C ARG A 148 15.08 -10.45 20.69
N ASN A 149 13.94 -11.11 20.81
CA ASN A 149 13.35 -11.89 19.73
C ASN A 149 12.36 -11.02 18.94
N ALA A 150 12.41 -11.14 17.63
CA ALA A 150 11.40 -10.54 16.80
C ALA A 150 10.02 -11.15 17.17
N ASP A 151 9.16 -10.34 17.76
CA ASP A 151 7.80 -10.76 18.11
C ASP A 151 6.88 -10.65 16.87
N PRO A 152 6.61 -11.76 16.16
CA PRO A 152 5.78 -11.72 14.97
C PRO A 152 4.33 -11.32 15.27
N ALA A 153 3.89 -11.47 16.52
CA ALA A 153 2.54 -11.07 16.91
C ALA A 153 2.32 -9.55 16.81
N LYS A 154 3.37 -8.76 17.03
CA LYS A 154 3.31 -7.29 16.87
C LYS A 154 3.24 -6.85 15.42
N THR A 155 3.90 -7.57 14.52
CA THR A 155 4.19 -7.11 13.15
C THR A 155 3.36 -7.82 12.08
N GLN A 156 2.94 -9.07 12.32
CA GLN A 156 2.23 -9.89 11.34
C GLN A 156 0.89 -9.28 10.89
N ALA A 157 0.09 -8.77 11.84
CA ALA A 157 -1.19 -8.15 11.53
C ALA A 157 -1.02 -6.86 10.72
N GLN A 158 -0.04 -6.05 11.10
CA GLN A 158 0.30 -4.81 10.43
C GLN A 158 0.83 -5.05 9.00
N SER A 159 1.67 -6.07 8.82
CA SER A 159 2.13 -6.48 7.48
C SER A 159 0.96 -6.89 6.59
N MET A 160 0.05 -7.71 7.13
CA MET A 160 -1.13 -8.16 6.39
C MET A 160 -2.01 -6.99 5.98
N MET A 161 -2.23 -6.02 6.87
CA MET A 161 -2.93 -4.79 6.56
C MET A 161 -2.25 -4.05 5.39
N ARG A 162 -0.94 -3.81 5.48
CA ARG A 162 -0.19 -3.07 4.46
C ARG A 162 -0.23 -3.72 3.09
N TYR A 163 -0.01 -5.04 3.00
CA TYR A 163 -0.06 -5.76 1.71
C TYR A 163 -1.46 -5.73 1.09
N ASN A 164 -2.52 -5.82 1.89
CA ASN A 164 -3.88 -5.75 1.36
C ASN A 164 -4.30 -4.32 0.97
N GLN A 165 -3.77 -3.29 1.62
CA GLN A 165 -4.06 -1.90 1.31
C GLN A 165 -3.32 -1.40 0.07
N LEU A 166 -2.05 -1.78 -0.12
CA LEU A 166 -1.21 -1.31 -1.23
C LEU A 166 -1.84 -1.54 -2.60
N MET A 167 -2.61 -2.60 -2.77
CA MET A 167 -3.28 -2.97 -4.01
C MET A 167 -4.75 -2.50 -4.06
N SER A 168 -5.13 -1.50 -3.27
CA SER A 168 -6.53 -1.01 -3.24
C SER A 168 -6.93 -0.31 -4.52
N HIS A 169 -6.01 0.41 -5.13
CA HIS A 169 -6.19 1.03 -6.44
C HIS A 169 -5.09 0.55 -7.37
N VAL A 170 -5.48 0.05 -8.51
CA VAL A 170 -4.56 -0.41 -9.55
C VAL A 170 -4.88 0.35 -10.83
N ALA A 171 -3.87 0.82 -11.53
CA ALA A 171 -4.04 1.39 -12.84
C ALA A 171 -2.95 0.88 -13.80
N ASP A 172 -3.37 0.59 -15.01
CA ASP A 172 -2.48 0.27 -16.13
C ASP A 172 -2.37 1.51 -17.02
N ILE A 173 -1.16 2.00 -17.21
CA ILE A 173 -0.90 3.15 -18.07
C ILE A 173 0.12 2.80 -19.15
N THR A 174 -0.06 3.39 -20.32
CA THR A 174 0.91 3.34 -21.42
C THR A 174 1.42 4.74 -21.67
N ILE A 175 2.72 4.90 -21.67
CA ILE A 175 3.43 6.18 -21.87
C ILE A 175 4.44 6.05 -23.00
N PRO A 176 4.91 7.14 -23.63
CA PRO A 176 6.09 7.13 -24.47
C PRO A 176 7.27 6.47 -23.75
N LEU A 177 8.19 5.89 -24.49
CA LEU A 177 9.34 5.20 -23.90
C LEU A 177 10.08 6.07 -22.89
N ASN A 178 10.21 5.55 -21.67
CA ASN A 178 11.00 6.16 -20.61
C ASN A 178 11.77 5.08 -19.83
N THR A 179 13.05 4.97 -20.12
CA THR A 179 13.96 3.98 -19.52
C THR A 179 14.49 4.38 -18.14
N ASN A 180 14.20 5.61 -17.68
CA ASN A 180 14.64 6.08 -16.36
C ASN A 180 13.72 5.61 -15.23
N LEU A 181 12.55 5.07 -15.57
CA LEU A 181 11.62 4.55 -14.58
C LEU A 181 12.02 3.14 -14.13
N THR A 182 11.81 2.86 -12.86
CA THR A 182 12.08 1.54 -12.26
C THR A 182 10.90 1.10 -11.40
N ALA A 183 10.73 -0.20 -11.21
CA ALA A 183 9.79 -0.74 -10.23
C ALA A 183 10.09 -0.19 -8.83
N GLY A 184 9.04 0.09 -8.06
CA GLY A 184 9.16 0.68 -6.74
C GLY A 184 9.31 2.20 -6.71
N SER A 185 9.47 2.87 -7.85
CA SER A 185 9.48 4.35 -7.92
C SER A 185 8.08 4.92 -7.77
N VAL A 186 7.98 6.11 -7.17
CA VAL A 186 6.73 6.86 -7.05
C VAL A 186 6.64 7.87 -8.20
N ILE A 187 5.47 7.93 -8.83
CA ILE A 187 5.14 8.86 -9.89
C ILE A 187 3.84 9.60 -9.58
N ARG A 188 3.69 10.81 -10.12
CA ARG A 188 2.44 11.57 -10.02
C ARG A 188 1.66 11.44 -11.31
N CYS A 189 0.42 10.90 -11.22
CA CYS A 189 -0.49 10.77 -12.34
C CYS A 189 -1.65 11.75 -12.21
N ILE A 190 -2.05 12.36 -13.33
CA ILE A 190 -3.15 13.31 -13.44
C ILE A 190 -4.14 12.76 -14.46
N PHE A 191 -5.35 12.43 -14.00
CA PHE A 191 -6.44 11.94 -14.82
C PHE A 191 -7.55 12.99 -14.92
N PRO A 192 -8.19 13.12 -16.09
CA PRO A 192 -9.30 14.06 -16.26
C PRO A 192 -10.55 13.56 -15.53
N SER A 193 -11.33 14.48 -15.00
CA SER A 193 -12.69 14.19 -14.54
C SER A 193 -13.59 13.88 -15.73
N ILE A 194 -14.54 12.96 -15.52
CA ILE A 194 -15.55 12.59 -16.52
C ILE A 194 -16.69 13.62 -16.55
N ASP A 195 -16.71 14.56 -15.63
CA ASP A 195 -17.78 15.56 -15.54
C ASP A 195 -17.74 16.51 -16.76
N ALA A 196 -18.83 16.51 -17.52
CA ALA A 196 -18.91 17.12 -18.85
C ALA A 196 -18.90 18.66 -18.86
N GLN A 197 -19.01 19.30 -17.71
CA GLN A 197 -19.14 20.76 -17.64
C GLN A 197 -17.79 21.49 -17.66
N ASP A 198 -16.72 20.84 -17.26
CA ASP A 198 -15.41 21.46 -17.20
C ASP A 198 -14.33 20.56 -17.79
N LYS A 199 -14.00 20.79 -19.08
CA LYS A 199 -12.97 20.00 -19.80
C LYS A 199 -11.57 20.05 -19.18
N LYS A 200 -11.36 20.89 -18.17
CA LYS A 200 -10.11 21.06 -17.44
C LYS A 200 -10.13 20.48 -16.04
N SER A 201 -11.25 19.92 -15.59
CA SER A 201 -11.33 19.38 -14.23
C SER A 201 -10.52 18.09 -14.10
N VAL A 202 -9.81 17.98 -13.00
CA VAL A 202 -8.99 16.83 -12.64
C VAL A 202 -9.79 15.91 -11.71
N ASP A 203 -9.79 14.62 -12.00
CA ASP A 203 -10.37 13.62 -11.08
C ASP A 203 -9.52 13.59 -9.79
N SER A 204 -10.05 14.16 -8.72
CA SER A 204 -9.37 14.23 -7.42
C SER A 204 -9.19 12.87 -6.78
N GLN A 205 -10.07 11.92 -7.05
CA GLN A 205 -9.99 10.57 -6.47
C GLN A 205 -8.92 9.70 -7.13
N SER A 206 -8.82 9.76 -8.45
CA SER A 206 -7.86 8.93 -9.20
C SER A 206 -6.52 9.61 -9.44
N SER A 207 -6.46 10.95 -9.42
CA SER A 207 -5.20 11.68 -9.58
C SER A 207 -4.40 11.70 -8.28
N GLY A 208 -3.07 11.69 -8.39
CA GLY A 208 -2.17 11.77 -7.25
C GLY A 208 -0.94 10.88 -7.41
N LEU A 209 -0.34 10.50 -6.28
CA LEU A 209 0.86 9.67 -6.25
C LEU A 209 0.50 8.19 -6.42
N TYR A 210 1.32 7.49 -7.18
CA TYR A 210 1.26 6.06 -7.43
C TYR A 210 2.66 5.45 -7.36
N MET A 211 2.75 4.22 -6.89
CA MET A 211 3.98 3.44 -6.94
C MET A 211 3.94 2.49 -8.14
N ILE A 212 5.04 2.39 -8.87
CA ILE A 212 5.19 1.46 -9.99
C ILE A 212 5.38 0.05 -9.44
N SER A 213 4.42 -0.85 -9.68
CA SER A 213 4.54 -2.26 -9.31
C SER A 213 5.22 -3.09 -10.39
N GLU A 214 4.89 -2.83 -11.65
CA GLU A 214 5.45 -3.55 -12.79
C GLU A 214 5.70 -2.56 -13.94
N LEU A 215 6.73 -2.81 -14.72
CA LEU A 215 6.99 -2.05 -15.93
C LEU A 215 7.54 -2.94 -17.05
N ALA A 216 7.18 -2.60 -18.29
CA ALA A 216 7.71 -3.26 -19.47
C ALA A 216 7.96 -2.23 -20.57
N HIS A 217 9.15 -2.28 -21.14
CA HIS A 217 9.52 -1.48 -22.31
C HIS A 217 9.31 -2.27 -23.57
N TYR A 218 8.61 -1.67 -24.52
CA TYR A 218 8.33 -2.26 -25.82
C TYR A 218 9.04 -1.44 -26.90
N PHE A 219 9.74 -2.16 -27.75
CA PHE A 219 10.39 -1.61 -28.94
C PHE A 219 9.78 -2.30 -30.16
N ASP A 220 9.05 -1.55 -30.94
CA ASP A 220 8.39 -2.04 -32.15
C ASP A 220 8.82 -1.17 -33.36
N GLY A 221 8.69 -1.73 -34.55
CA GLY A 221 8.95 -1.01 -35.79
C GLY A 221 8.07 0.22 -36.03
N THR A 222 6.95 0.31 -35.35
CA THR A 222 5.99 1.44 -35.41
C THR A 222 6.17 2.47 -34.28
N GLY A 223 6.92 2.14 -33.24
CA GLY A 223 7.18 3.05 -32.11
C GLY A 223 7.70 2.34 -30.87
N SER A 224 8.11 3.14 -29.92
CA SER A 224 8.60 2.64 -28.62
C SER A 224 7.76 3.22 -27.49
N TYR A 225 7.34 2.37 -26.57
CA TYR A 225 6.49 2.76 -25.44
C TYR A 225 6.79 1.94 -24.19
N THR A 226 6.40 2.47 -23.04
CA THR A 226 6.49 1.81 -21.75
C THR A 226 5.09 1.56 -21.21
N LYS A 227 4.80 0.32 -20.82
CA LYS A 227 3.62 -0.03 -20.04
C LYS A 227 3.99 -0.07 -18.58
N LEU A 228 3.18 0.54 -17.76
CA LEU A 228 3.32 0.58 -16.30
C LEU A 228 2.05 0.06 -15.66
N LYS A 229 2.21 -0.81 -14.68
CA LYS A 229 1.17 -1.11 -13.71
C LYS A 229 1.50 -0.38 -12.43
N ILE A 230 0.61 0.47 -12.01
CA ILE A 230 0.80 1.35 -10.89
C ILE A 230 -0.23 1.06 -9.81
N VAL A 231 0.18 1.16 -8.56
CA VAL A 231 -0.64 0.81 -7.40
C VAL A 231 -0.65 1.94 -6.39
N ARG A 232 -1.71 1.94 -5.58
CA ARG A 232 -1.93 2.96 -4.58
C ARG A 232 -2.74 2.40 -3.41
N ASP A 233 -2.43 2.82 -2.20
CA ASP A 233 -3.04 2.34 -0.95
C ASP A 233 -4.23 3.17 -0.47
N SER A 234 -4.41 4.37 -1.00
CA SER A 234 -5.39 5.34 -0.53
C SER A 234 -5.87 6.23 -1.66
N SER A 235 -6.97 6.94 -1.49
CA SER A 235 -7.50 7.91 -2.45
C SER A 235 -7.13 9.35 -2.09
N GLY A 236 -7.55 10.32 -2.91
CA GLY A 236 -7.25 11.73 -2.70
C GLY A 236 -5.93 12.20 -3.31
N ARG A 237 -5.77 13.49 -3.47
CA ARG A 237 -4.61 14.10 -4.13
C ARG A 237 -3.62 14.61 -3.08
N LYS A 238 -2.48 13.97 -2.99
CA LYS A 238 -1.35 14.42 -2.16
C LYS A 238 -0.39 15.29 -2.97
#